data_707fce0dc549f0870794b0cabe1d8dcd
#
_entry.id   707fce0dc549f0870794b0cabe1d8dcd
#
_cell.length_a   1.000
_cell.length_b   1.000
_cell.length_c   1.000
_cell.angle_alpha   90.00
_cell.angle_beta   90.00
_cell.angle_gamma   90.00
#
_symmetry.space_group_name_H-M   'P 1'
#
loop_
_entity.id
_entity.type
_entity.pdbx_description
1 polymer ?
#
loop_
_entity_poly.entity_id
_entity_poly.type
_entity_poly.pdbx_seq_one_letter_code
_entity_poly.pdbx_strand_id
1 'polypeptide(L)'
;MTTIIDIQAREILDSRGNPTVEADVILESGAMGRAAVPSGASTGVNEAVELRDGVKKRYLGKGVQKAVKNIQTKILPELLGRDATDQVGVDSAMLALDGTATKAKLGANAVLAVSLATAKAGANALGQPLYKYIGGPNAKVLPVPMANVINGGAHSDAPIDFQEFMIMPKGLPTFSEGLRAITEIFHALKGVLKKRGLSTAVGDEGGFAPQLDSTEDAIECILAATKAAGYKAGKQIYLALDVASSEFYDYKKKRYIFKKSDGSKMSADQIVAFYDELTSKYPIISIEDGCDENDWAGWKKLTDKIGDRVQLVGDDLFVTNTKFLQRGIDTATANSILVKVNQIGSLTETLDAVELAHINNYTAVLSHRSGETEDATIADLAVATNCGQIKTGSLSRSDRTAKYNQLLRIEQELGDSAVYGGRI
;
A
#
# COMPACT_ATOMS: atom_id res chain seq x y z
N MET A 1 18.49 -26.03 11.18
CA MET A 1 19.45 -25.55 10.19
C MET A 1 18.70 -24.66 9.19
N THR A 2 19.19 -23.45 9.02
CA THR A 2 18.50 -22.36 8.28
C THR A 2 19.14 -22.09 6.91
N THR A 3 20.01 -23.00 6.47
CA THR A 3 20.71 -22.94 5.19
C THR A 3 19.74 -23.10 4.02
N ILE A 4 19.78 -22.20 3.04
CA ILE A 4 19.01 -22.27 1.80
C ILE A 4 19.56 -23.40 0.93
N ILE A 5 18.72 -24.38 0.57
CA ILE A 5 19.09 -25.53 -0.26
C ILE A 5 18.40 -25.54 -1.63
N ASP A 6 17.27 -24.85 -1.77
CA ASP A 6 16.56 -24.72 -3.04
C ASP A 6 15.67 -23.46 -3.08
N ILE A 7 15.43 -22.93 -4.28
CA ILE A 7 14.47 -21.86 -4.55
C ILE A 7 13.66 -22.25 -5.78
N GLN A 8 12.35 -22.44 -5.60
CA GLN A 8 11.42 -22.69 -6.69
C GLN A 8 10.65 -21.44 -7.01
N ALA A 9 10.43 -21.17 -8.29
CA ALA A 9 9.68 -19.99 -8.71
C ALA A 9 8.70 -20.35 -9.83
N ARG A 10 7.57 -19.67 -9.83
CA ARG A 10 6.52 -19.87 -10.83
C ARG A 10 5.78 -18.56 -11.14
N GLU A 11 5.07 -18.61 -12.25
CA GLU A 11 4.12 -17.58 -12.63
C GLU A 11 2.74 -17.99 -12.10
N ILE A 12 2.09 -17.09 -11.37
CA ILE A 12 0.70 -17.22 -10.89
C ILE A 12 -0.12 -16.04 -11.40
N LEU A 13 -1.42 -16.00 -11.12
CA LEU A 13 -2.27 -14.88 -11.48
C LEU A 13 -2.53 -13.95 -10.30
N ASP A 14 -2.49 -12.65 -10.55
CA ASP A 14 -2.93 -11.62 -9.61
C ASP A 14 -4.45 -11.45 -9.62
N SER A 15 -4.98 -10.59 -8.76
CA SER A 15 -6.41 -10.29 -8.60
C SER A 15 -7.07 -9.68 -9.84
N ARG A 16 -6.28 -9.23 -10.82
CA ARG A 16 -6.73 -8.72 -12.11
C ARG A 16 -6.59 -9.74 -13.25
N GLY A 17 -6.15 -10.98 -12.94
CA GLY A 17 -5.88 -12.02 -13.92
C GLY A 17 -4.60 -11.81 -14.73
N ASN A 18 -3.71 -10.92 -14.29
CA ASN A 18 -2.39 -10.76 -14.89
C ASN A 18 -1.36 -11.68 -14.21
N PRO A 19 -0.35 -12.17 -14.96
CA PRO A 19 0.73 -12.94 -14.34
C PRO A 19 1.53 -12.13 -13.33
N THR A 20 1.92 -12.80 -12.23
CA THR A 20 2.90 -12.30 -11.27
C THR A 20 3.81 -13.43 -10.80
N VAL A 21 4.85 -13.10 -10.03
CA VAL A 21 5.87 -14.04 -9.55
C VAL A 21 5.51 -14.56 -8.17
N GLU A 22 5.62 -15.87 -7.98
CA GLU A 22 5.63 -16.53 -6.68
C GLU A 22 6.92 -17.32 -6.53
N ALA A 23 7.55 -17.26 -5.34
CA ALA A 23 8.74 -18.05 -5.02
C ALA A 23 8.56 -18.83 -3.71
N ASP A 24 9.16 -20.02 -3.67
CA ASP A 24 9.35 -20.84 -2.48
C ASP A 24 10.85 -20.89 -2.17
N VAL A 25 11.24 -20.57 -0.95
CA VAL A 25 12.59 -20.79 -0.42
C VAL A 25 12.55 -21.98 0.53
N ILE A 26 13.39 -22.98 0.26
CA ILE A 26 13.44 -24.26 0.99
C ILE A 26 14.75 -24.33 1.76
N LEU A 27 14.66 -24.65 3.04
CA LEU A 27 15.80 -24.74 3.96
C LEU A 27 16.18 -26.20 4.25
N GLU A 28 17.41 -26.41 4.64
CA GLU A 28 17.97 -27.72 5.01
C GLU A 28 17.15 -28.43 6.11
N SER A 29 16.51 -27.69 7.01
CA SER A 29 15.58 -28.23 8.01
C SER A 29 14.27 -28.78 7.45
N GLY A 30 13.98 -28.54 6.16
CA GLY A 30 12.69 -28.78 5.54
C GLY A 30 11.69 -27.63 5.72
N ALA A 31 12.03 -26.59 6.48
CA ALA A 31 11.19 -25.40 6.55
C ALA A 31 11.16 -24.70 5.19
N MET A 32 10.00 -24.14 4.86
CA MET A 32 9.76 -23.46 3.57
C MET A 32 9.06 -22.12 3.83
N GLY A 33 9.40 -21.12 3.05
CA GLY A 33 8.66 -19.87 2.96
C GLY A 33 8.16 -19.63 1.54
N ARG A 34 6.91 -19.19 1.38
CA ARG A 34 6.29 -18.85 0.10
C ARG A 34 5.86 -17.39 0.08
N ALA A 35 6.18 -16.70 -0.99
CA ALA A 35 5.73 -15.32 -1.19
C ALA A 35 5.33 -15.06 -2.64
N ALA A 36 4.24 -14.31 -2.82
CA ALA A 36 3.77 -13.81 -4.10
C ALA A 36 3.89 -12.28 -4.14
N VAL A 37 4.27 -11.75 -5.29
CA VAL A 37 4.56 -10.31 -5.45
C VAL A 37 3.34 -9.57 -5.99
N PRO A 38 2.96 -8.42 -5.40
CA PRO A 38 1.91 -7.56 -5.96
C PRO A 38 2.39 -6.80 -7.20
N SER A 39 1.43 -6.26 -7.97
CA SER A 39 1.68 -5.51 -9.22
C SER A 39 0.84 -4.25 -9.30
N GLY A 40 1.42 -3.10 -9.62
CA GLY A 40 0.69 -1.84 -9.81
C GLY A 40 -0.09 -1.77 -11.13
N ALA A 41 -1.16 -0.96 -11.16
CA ALA A 41 -1.82 -0.54 -12.41
C ALA A 41 -1.15 0.72 -12.97
N SER A 42 -1.01 1.75 -12.14
CA SER A 42 -0.14 2.90 -12.34
C SER A 42 1.20 2.66 -11.65
N THR A 43 2.27 3.18 -12.21
CA THR A 43 3.62 3.05 -11.63
C THR A 43 4.28 4.42 -11.67
N GLY A 44 4.80 4.88 -10.53
CA GLY A 44 5.63 6.07 -10.43
C GLY A 44 6.89 5.92 -11.30
N VAL A 45 7.35 7.00 -11.90
CA VAL A 45 8.50 7.00 -12.82
C VAL A 45 9.78 6.46 -12.16
N ASN A 46 9.87 6.57 -10.84
CA ASN A 46 11.06 6.20 -10.07
C ASN A 46 10.95 4.84 -9.36
N GLU A 47 9.88 4.07 -9.60
CA GLU A 47 9.73 2.72 -9.02
C GLU A 47 10.78 1.74 -9.56
N ALA A 48 11.11 0.73 -8.76
CA ALA A 48 11.91 -0.40 -9.22
C ALA A 48 11.18 -1.19 -10.32
N VAL A 49 11.94 -1.74 -11.26
CA VAL A 49 11.40 -2.31 -12.51
C VAL A 49 10.72 -3.66 -12.25
N GLU A 50 9.43 -3.72 -12.47
CA GLU A 50 8.72 -4.99 -12.63
C GLU A 50 9.07 -5.61 -13.99
N LEU A 51 9.83 -6.70 -13.98
CA LEU A 51 10.30 -7.32 -15.22
C LEU A 51 9.19 -8.12 -15.90
N ARG A 52 8.76 -7.66 -17.07
CA ARG A 52 7.77 -8.28 -17.95
C ARG A 52 8.42 -8.88 -19.21
N ASP A 53 7.82 -9.93 -19.75
CA ASP A 53 8.36 -10.64 -20.92
C ASP A 53 8.26 -9.81 -22.21
N GLY A 54 7.22 -8.99 -22.35
CA GLY A 54 6.94 -8.18 -23.54
C GLY A 54 6.45 -8.99 -24.75
N VAL A 55 6.22 -10.31 -24.60
CA VAL A 55 5.79 -11.20 -25.70
C VAL A 55 4.26 -11.09 -25.86
N LYS A 56 3.80 -10.28 -26.82
CA LYS A 56 2.38 -9.98 -27.04
C LYS A 56 1.47 -11.21 -27.19
N LYS A 57 1.98 -12.31 -27.75
CA LYS A 57 1.23 -13.57 -27.95
C LYS A 57 0.96 -14.34 -26.64
N ARG A 58 1.64 -13.97 -25.54
CA ARG A 58 1.47 -14.60 -24.24
C ARG A 58 1.10 -13.58 -23.20
N TYR A 59 -0.07 -13.73 -22.58
CA TYR A 59 -0.62 -12.78 -21.59
C TYR A 59 -0.57 -11.31 -22.05
N LEU A 60 -0.76 -11.05 -23.35
CA LEU A 60 -0.71 -9.71 -23.94
C LEU A 60 0.59 -8.92 -23.66
N GLY A 61 1.69 -9.65 -23.47
CA GLY A 61 3.00 -9.07 -23.13
C GLY A 61 3.31 -8.99 -21.63
N LYS A 62 2.34 -9.31 -20.77
CA LYS A 62 2.45 -9.17 -19.29
C LYS A 62 3.04 -10.40 -18.59
N GLY A 63 3.50 -11.45 -19.33
CA GLY A 63 4.16 -12.62 -18.74
C GLY A 63 5.37 -12.25 -17.88
N VAL A 64 5.75 -13.12 -16.94
CA VAL A 64 6.87 -12.90 -15.99
C VAL A 64 7.90 -14.03 -16.04
N GLN A 65 7.94 -14.81 -17.12
CA GLN A 65 8.87 -15.94 -17.25
C GLN A 65 10.33 -15.53 -17.21
N LYS A 66 10.69 -14.32 -17.68
CA LYS A 66 12.05 -13.78 -17.54
C LYS A 66 12.44 -13.63 -16.06
N ALA A 67 11.55 -13.11 -15.24
CA ALA A 67 11.77 -12.97 -13.79
C ALA A 67 11.90 -14.35 -13.13
N VAL A 68 11.00 -15.28 -13.42
CA VAL A 68 11.07 -16.68 -12.95
C VAL A 68 12.39 -17.34 -13.35
N LYS A 69 12.81 -17.19 -14.62
CA LYS A 69 14.09 -17.71 -15.10
C LYS A 69 15.28 -17.08 -14.36
N ASN A 70 15.25 -15.78 -14.10
CA ASN A 70 16.30 -15.10 -13.34
C ASN A 70 16.42 -15.66 -11.91
N ILE A 71 15.30 -15.98 -11.26
CA ILE A 71 15.31 -16.65 -9.95
C ILE A 71 16.03 -17.98 -10.03
N GLN A 72 15.64 -18.85 -10.99
CA GLN A 72 16.16 -20.20 -11.12
C GLN A 72 17.63 -20.26 -11.57
N THR A 73 18.06 -19.35 -12.44
CA THR A 73 19.37 -19.44 -13.10
C THR A 73 20.43 -18.49 -12.59
N LYS A 74 20.03 -17.45 -11.82
CA LYS A 74 20.96 -16.43 -11.30
C LYS A 74 20.85 -16.28 -9.79
N ILE A 75 19.63 -16.10 -9.25
CA ILE A 75 19.43 -15.86 -7.82
C ILE A 75 19.68 -17.16 -7.02
N LEU A 76 19.09 -18.27 -7.43
CA LEU A 76 19.28 -19.56 -6.74
C LEU A 76 20.78 -19.93 -6.59
N PRO A 77 21.62 -19.93 -7.64
CA PRO A 77 23.05 -20.25 -7.49
C PRO A 77 23.80 -19.31 -6.53
N GLU A 78 23.41 -18.03 -6.50
CA GLU A 78 24.02 -17.05 -5.60
C GLU A 78 23.65 -17.24 -4.13
N LEU A 79 22.44 -17.75 -3.86
CA LEU A 79 21.92 -17.88 -2.51
C LEU A 79 22.07 -19.28 -1.91
N LEU A 80 22.42 -20.29 -2.70
CA LEU A 80 22.66 -21.64 -2.19
C LEU A 80 23.74 -21.64 -1.09
N GLY A 81 23.44 -22.28 0.04
CA GLY A 81 24.33 -22.36 1.19
C GLY A 81 24.32 -21.15 2.12
N ARG A 82 23.61 -20.07 1.78
CA ARG A 82 23.44 -18.92 2.68
C ARG A 82 22.44 -19.23 3.79
N ASP A 83 22.59 -18.55 4.90
CA ASP A 83 21.66 -18.60 6.02
C ASP A 83 20.45 -17.71 5.76
N ALA A 84 19.23 -18.27 5.75
CA ALA A 84 18.00 -17.53 5.56
C ALA A 84 17.70 -16.54 6.70
N THR A 85 18.31 -16.69 7.86
CA THR A 85 18.15 -15.74 8.98
C THR A 85 19.00 -14.48 8.82
N ASP A 86 20.01 -14.49 7.93
CA ASP A 86 20.75 -13.30 7.51
C ASP A 86 20.03 -12.58 6.35
N GLN A 87 18.84 -12.02 6.64
CA GLN A 87 18.01 -11.34 5.65
C GLN A 87 18.75 -10.23 4.91
N VAL A 88 19.53 -9.43 5.66
CA VAL A 88 20.30 -8.30 5.09
C VAL A 88 21.36 -8.83 4.13
N GLY A 89 22.08 -9.90 4.50
CA GLY A 89 23.07 -10.55 3.64
C GLY A 89 22.47 -11.16 2.39
N VAL A 90 21.29 -11.78 2.50
CA VAL A 90 20.54 -12.35 1.34
C VAL A 90 20.09 -11.26 0.38
N ASP A 91 19.45 -10.21 0.89
CA ASP A 91 18.98 -9.09 0.06
C ASP A 91 20.16 -8.35 -0.59
N SER A 92 21.23 -8.09 0.16
CA SER A 92 22.44 -7.44 -0.35
C SER A 92 23.10 -8.24 -1.47
N ALA A 93 23.14 -9.58 -1.38
CA ALA A 93 23.67 -10.44 -2.42
C ALA A 93 22.84 -10.32 -3.72
N MET A 94 21.51 -10.32 -3.62
CA MET A 94 20.63 -10.14 -4.78
C MET A 94 20.78 -8.75 -5.41
N LEU A 95 20.89 -7.69 -4.58
CA LEU A 95 21.09 -6.32 -5.05
C LEU A 95 22.44 -6.16 -5.77
N ALA A 96 23.51 -6.75 -5.24
CA ALA A 96 24.83 -6.76 -5.88
C ALA A 96 24.82 -7.54 -7.19
N LEU A 97 24.11 -8.68 -7.27
CA LEU A 97 23.95 -9.47 -8.47
C LEU A 97 23.19 -8.72 -9.58
N ASP A 98 22.17 -7.93 -9.23
CA ASP A 98 21.49 -7.04 -10.17
C ASP A 98 22.40 -5.88 -10.59
N GLY A 99 22.98 -5.16 -9.64
CA GLY A 99 23.93 -4.06 -9.84
C GLY A 99 23.32 -2.82 -10.51
N THR A 100 21.99 -2.70 -10.61
CA THR A 100 21.29 -1.50 -11.10
C THR A 100 20.45 -0.85 -10.01
N ALA A 101 20.29 0.47 -10.07
CA ALA A 101 19.53 1.21 -9.07
C ALA A 101 18.04 0.81 -9.01
N THR A 102 17.48 0.35 -10.14
CA THR A 102 16.06 0.01 -10.29
C THR A 102 15.79 -1.49 -10.40
N LYS A 103 16.80 -2.34 -10.16
CA LYS A 103 16.71 -3.81 -10.28
C LYS A 103 16.30 -4.27 -11.70
N ALA A 104 16.74 -3.53 -12.72
CA ALA A 104 16.32 -3.73 -14.11
C ALA A 104 16.84 -5.02 -14.76
N LYS A 105 17.93 -5.64 -14.24
CA LYS A 105 18.50 -6.87 -14.80
C LYS A 105 17.82 -8.14 -14.32
N LEU A 106 17.51 -8.22 -13.03
CA LEU A 106 16.83 -9.37 -12.43
C LEU A 106 15.33 -9.21 -12.45
N GLY A 107 14.87 -7.99 -12.24
CA GLY A 107 13.50 -7.61 -11.98
C GLY A 107 13.23 -7.47 -10.48
N ALA A 108 12.64 -6.33 -10.07
CA ALA A 108 12.24 -6.13 -8.67
C ALA A 108 11.25 -7.21 -8.21
N ASN A 109 10.38 -7.69 -9.08
CA ASN A 109 9.46 -8.80 -8.80
C ASN A 109 10.20 -10.12 -8.52
N ALA A 110 11.31 -10.40 -9.18
CA ALA A 110 12.13 -11.60 -8.89
C ALA A 110 12.84 -11.46 -7.55
N VAL A 111 13.48 -10.31 -7.29
CA VAL A 111 14.18 -10.04 -6.04
C VAL A 111 13.23 -10.07 -4.84
N LEU A 112 12.09 -9.38 -4.94
CA LEU A 112 11.12 -9.30 -3.85
C LEU A 112 10.49 -10.65 -3.51
N ALA A 113 10.14 -11.45 -4.52
CA ALA A 113 9.57 -12.79 -4.29
C ALA A 113 10.50 -13.65 -3.42
N VAL A 114 11.79 -13.65 -3.74
CA VAL A 114 12.80 -14.42 -3.00
C VAL A 114 13.07 -13.79 -1.63
N SER A 115 13.16 -12.47 -1.55
CA SER A 115 13.39 -11.74 -0.29
C SER A 115 12.31 -12.04 0.76
N LEU A 116 11.03 -11.92 0.38
CA LEU A 116 9.91 -12.20 1.27
C LEU A 116 9.78 -13.70 1.59
N ALA A 117 10.02 -14.58 0.62
CA ALA A 117 10.00 -16.02 0.84
C ALA A 117 11.11 -16.46 1.81
N THR A 118 12.29 -15.83 1.73
CA THR A 118 13.40 -16.09 2.67
C THR A 118 13.04 -15.72 4.10
N ALA A 119 12.45 -14.53 4.31
CA ALA A 119 11.98 -14.12 5.64
C ALA A 119 10.95 -15.10 6.23
N LYS A 120 10.00 -15.57 5.41
CA LYS A 120 9.00 -16.57 5.82
C LYS A 120 9.65 -17.92 6.13
N ALA A 121 10.63 -18.35 5.33
CA ALA A 121 11.36 -19.60 5.58
C ALA A 121 12.13 -19.53 6.91
N GLY A 122 12.83 -18.41 7.16
CA GLY A 122 13.53 -18.17 8.43
C GLY A 122 12.58 -18.17 9.63
N ALA A 123 11.46 -17.48 9.53
CA ALA A 123 10.42 -17.46 10.57
C ALA A 123 9.90 -18.88 10.86
N ASN A 124 9.56 -19.63 9.83
CA ASN A 124 9.07 -21.00 9.94
C ASN A 124 10.11 -21.95 10.57
N ALA A 125 11.39 -21.81 10.17
CA ALA A 125 12.48 -22.60 10.73
C ALA A 125 12.69 -22.37 12.24
N LEU A 126 12.41 -21.16 12.70
CA LEU A 126 12.51 -20.77 14.12
C LEU A 126 11.18 -20.95 14.89
N GLY A 127 10.13 -21.41 14.23
CA GLY A 127 8.81 -21.59 14.85
C GLY A 127 8.19 -20.26 15.31
N GLN A 128 8.50 -19.16 14.65
CA GLN A 128 7.99 -17.82 14.98
C GLN A 128 6.99 -17.34 13.93
N PRO A 129 5.92 -16.63 14.33
CA PRO A 129 5.09 -15.91 13.40
C PRO A 129 5.92 -14.78 12.73
N LEU A 130 5.62 -14.49 11.46
CA LEU A 130 6.43 -13.61 10.63
C LEU A 130 6.59 -12.21 11.24
N TYR A 131 5.51 -11.63 11.79
CA TYR A 131 5.57 -10.30 12.38
C TYR A 131 6.51 -10.22 13.60
N LYS A 132 6.59 -11.29 14.42
CA LYS A 132 7.54 -11.37 15.55
C LYS A 132 8.98 -11.61 15.08
N TYR A 133 9.14 -12.45 14.08
CA TYR A 133 10.45 -12.73 13.50
C TYR A 133 11.12 -11.46 12.95
N ILE A 134 10.35 -10.64 12.22
CA ILE A 134 10.86 -9.38 11.63
C ILE A 134 10.95 -8.27 12.67
N GLY A 135 9.90 -8.07 13.47
CA GLY A 135 9.78 -6.90 14.36
C GLY A 135 10.27 -7.13 15.78
N GLY A 136 10.68 -8.37 16.11
CA GLY A 136 11.15 -8.73 17.45
C GLY A 136 10.05 -8.73 18.51
N PRO A 137 10.41 -8.79 19.80
CA PRO A 137 9.46 -8.97 20.90
C PRO A 137 8.55 -7.76 21.12
N ASN A 138 8.84 -6.59 20.57
CA ASN A 138 8.01 -5.39 20.71
C ASN A 138 7.03 -5.16 19.55
N ALA A 139 6.94 -6.08 18.59
CA ALA A 139 5.95 -6.06 17.51
C ALA A 139 4.55 -6.36 18.08
N LYS A 140 3.71 -5.34 18.29
CA LYS A 140 2.42 -5.46 18.98
C LYS A 140 1.37 -4.43 18.56
N VAL A 141 1.72 -3.49 17.66
CA VAL A 141 0.79 -2.44 17.26
C VAL A 141 -0.02 -2.90 16.06
N LEU A 142 -1.32 -3.13 16.25
CA LEU A 142 -2.28 -3.38 15.18
C LEU A 142 -2.54 -2.07 14.43
N PRO A 143 -2.41 -2.07 13.09
CA PRO A 143 -2.59 -0.85 12.32
C PRO A 143 -4.06 -0.43 12.21
N VAL A 144 -4.32 0.88 12.14
CA VAL A 144 -5.63 1.40 11.73
C VAL A 144 -5.80 1.16 10.23
N PRO A 145 -6.88 0.48 9.80
CA PRO A 145 -7.18 0.33 8.39
C PRO A 145 -7.56 1.67 7.74
N MET A 146 -7.02 1.91 6.55
CA MET A 146 -7.48 2.92 5.60
C MET A 146 -8.27 2.18 4.51
N ALA A 147 -9.57 1.96 4.76
CA ALA A 147 -10.39 1.10 3.91
C ALA A 147 -11.02 1.90 2.76
N ASN A 148 -10.60 1.62 1.52
CA ASN A 148 -11.15 2.24 0.33
C ASN A 148 -12.60 1.78 0.07
N VAL A 149 -13.59 2.67 0.22
CA VAL A 149 -15.01 2.33 0.09
C VAL A 149 -15.67 2.91 -1.17
N ILE A 150 -15.11 3.99 -1.74
CA ILE A 150 -15.54 4.58 -3.03
C ILE A 150 -14.31 4.84 -3.89
N ASN A 151 -14.39 4.43 -5.15
CA ASN A 151 -13.38 4.64 -6.17
C ASN A 151 -13.81 5.74 -7.15
N GLY A 152 -12.85 6.58 -7.53
CA GLY A 152 -12.95 7.55 -8.61
C GLY A 152 -11.68 7.53 -9.46
N GLY A 153 -11.25 8.65 -10.01
CA GLY A 153 -10.01 8.79 -10.76
C GLY A 153 -9.80 7.71 -11.82
N ALA A 154 -8.60 7.16 -11.89
CA ALA A 154 -8.26 6.06 -12.79
C ALA A 154 -8.94 4.72 -12.41
N HIS A 155 -9.44 4.59 -11.19
CA HIS A 155 -10.06 3.36 -10.67
C HIS A 155 -11.57 3.25 -10.97
N SER A 156 -12.18 4.23 -11.63
CA SER A 156 -13.61 4.26 -11.93
C SER A 156 -13.92 5.11 -13.17
N ASP A 157 -15.02 4.80 -13.86
CA ASP A 157 -15.57 5.65 -14.92
C ASP A 157 -16.40 6.83 -14.38
N ALA A 158 -16.52 6.98 -13.06
CA ALA A 158 -17.27 8.07 -12.43
C ALA A 158 -16.66 9.44 -12.77
N PRO A 159 -17.49 10.51 -12.84
CA PRO A 159 -17.01 11.87 -13.10
C PRO A 159 -16.37 12.52 -11.85
N ILE A 160 -15.47 11.80 -11.20
CA ILE A 160 -14.72 12.23 -10.02
C ILE A 160 -13.24 12.07 -10.32
N ASP A 161 -12.44 13.10 -10.08
CA ASP A 161 -11.00 13.08 -10.36
C ASP A 161 -10.18 12.42 -9.26
N PHE A 162 -10.60 12.49 -7.99
CA PHE A 162 -9.92 11.84 -6.87
C PHE A 162 -10.08 10.33 -6.96
N GLN A 163 -9.00 9.60 -6.65
CA GLN A 163 -8.90 8.18 -6.94
C GLN A 163 -9.58 7.30 -5.89
N GLU A 164 -9.40 7.60 -4.59
CA GLU A 164 -9.94 6.77 -3.51
C GLU A 164 -10.47 7.60 -2.35
N PHE A 165 -11.61 7.15 -1.82
CA PHE A 165 -12.24 7.67 -0.61
C PHE A 165 -12.24 6.58 0.44
N MET A 166 -11.46 6.80 1.50
CA MET A 166 -11.22 5.81 2.54
C MET A 166 -11.85 6.20 3.86
N ILE A 167 -12.20 5.20 4.67
CA ILE A 167 -12.64 5.34 6.06
C ILE A 167 -11.61 4.75 7.01
N MET A 168 -11.38 5.45 8.14
CA MET A 168 -10.40 5.10 9.16
C MET A 168 -11.08 4.99 10.53
N PRO A 169 -11.15 3.80 11.16
CA PRO A 169 -11.80 3.58 12.46
C PRO A 169 -10.85 3.91 13.64
N LYS A 170 -10.16 5.04 13.58
CA LYS A 170 -9.15 5.47 14.56
C LYS A 170 -9.69 5.62 15.99
N GLY A 171 -10.95 5.98 16.13
CA GLY A 171 -11.59 6.20 17.43
C GLY A 171 -12.20 4.95 18.07
N LEU A 172 -11.93 3.74 17.56
CA LEU A 172 -12.37 2.47 18.11
C LEU A 172 -11.28 1.86 19.01
N PRO A 173 -11.65 0.98 19.97
CA PRO A 173 -10.71 0.51 21.00
C PRO A 173 -9.76 -0.60 20.53
N THR A 174 -10.14 -1.41 19.53
CA THR A 174 -9.39 -2.56 19.06
C THR A 174 -9.44 -2.65 17.53
N PHE A 175 -8.53 -3.42 16.93
CA PHE A 175 -8.54 -3.67 15.51
C PHE A 175 -9.83 -4.37 15.07
N SER A 176 -10.25 -5.41 15.79
CA SER A 176 -11.48 -6.16 15.51
C SER A 176 -12.74 -5.28 15.54
N GLU A 177 -12.87 -4.39 16.54
CA GLU A 177 -13.97 -3.43 16.59
C GLU A 177 -13.89 -2.39 15.46
N GLY A 178 -12.68 -1.95 15.12
CA GLY A 178 -12.44 -1.10 13.95
C GLY A 178 -12.86 -1.78 12.65
N LEU A 179 -12.44 -3.02 12.43
CA LEU A 179 -12.80 -3.80 11.24
C LEU A 179 -14.30 -4.07 11.16
N ARG A 180 -14.96 -4.39 12.28
CA ARG A 180 -16.41 -4.51 12.35
C ARG A 180 -17.10 -3.22 11.92
N ALA A 181 -16.67 -2.09 12.47
CA ALA A 181 -17.27 -0.80 12.15
C ALA A 181 -17.18 -0.45 10.67
N ILE A 182 -16.00 -0.59 10.06
CA ILE A 182 -15.84 -0.29 8.63
C ILE A 182 -16.61 -1.27 7.75
N THR A 183 -16.79 -2.54 8.17
CA THR A 183 -17.62 -3.53 7.48
C THR A 183 -19.10 -3.13 7.52
N GLU A 184 -19.61 -2.75 8.68
CA GLU A 184 -20.99 -2.30 8.85
C GLU A 184 -21.26 -1.02 8.04
N ILE A 185 -20.31 -0.08 8.01
CA ILE A 185 -20.39 1.15 7.19
C ILE A 185 -20.38 0.80 5.69
N PHE A 186 -19.52 -0.13 5.26
CA PHE A 186 -19.47 -0.58 3.86
C PHE A 186 -20.83 -1.15 3.40
N HIS A 187 -21.48 -1.96 4.24
CA HIS A 187 -22.82 -2.47 3.94
C HIS A 187 -23.90 -1.38 3.99
N ALA A 188 -23.81 -0.44 4.93
CA ALA A 188 -24.71 0.71 4.96
C ALA A 188 -24.55 1.59 3.71
N LEU A 189 -23.29 1.82 3.25
CA LEU A 189 -22.99 2.56 2.02
C LEU A 189 -23.64 1.91 0.80
N LYS A 190 -23.58 0.57 0.71
CA LYS A 190 -24.31 -0.15 -0.34
C LYS A 190 -25.80 0.18 -0.33
N GLY A 191 -26.42 0.30 0.85
CA GLY A 191 -27.80 0.71 1.03
C GLY A 191 -28.07 2.15 0.59
N VAL A 192 -27.17 3.08 0.94
CA VAL A 192 -27.25 4.50 0.54
C VAL A 192 -27.20 4.64 -0.99
N LEU A 193 -26.23 3.98 -1.63
CA LEU A 193 -26.05 4.01 -3.08
C LEU A 193 -27.27 3.42 -3.80
N LYS A 194 -27.80 2.26 -3.35
CA LYS A 194 -28.99 1.64 -3.92
C LYS A 194 -30.23 2.54 -3.84
N LYS A 195 -30.44 3.24 -2.71
CA LYS A 195 -31.57 4.18 -2.56
C LYS A 195 -31.48 5.36 -3.53
N ARG A 196 -30.27 5.72 -3.96
CA ARG A 196 -30.03 6.75 -4.98
C ARG A 196 -30.08 6.20 -6.41
N GLY A 197 -30.32 4.90 -6.60
CA GLY A 197 -30.31 4.25 -7.92
C GLY A 197 -28.91 4.09 -8.53
N LEU A 198 -27.86 4.19 -7.69
CA LEU A 198 -26.45 4.13 -8.12
C LEU A 198 -25.93 2.69 -8.12
N SER A 199 -24.90 2.44 -8.96
CA SER A 199 -24.22 1.14 -9.03
C SER A 199 -23.57 0.78 -7.70
N THR A 200 -23.65 -0.50 -7.33
CA THR A 200 -22.91 -1.11 -6.23
C THR A 200 -21.93 -2.17 -6.72
N ALA A 201 -21.52 -2.11 -7.97
CA ALA A 201 -20.40 -2.86 -8.49
C ALA A 201 -19.12 -2.36 -7.83
N VAL A 202 -18.15 -3.26 -7.61
CA VAL A 202 -16.89 -2.95 -6.96
C VAL A 202 -15.76 -2.88 -7.98
N GLY A 203 -14.79 -1.99 -7.72
CA GLY A 203 -13.56 -1.88 -8.49
C GLY A 203 -12.51 -2.92 -8.09
N ASP A 204 -11.29 -2.77 -8.62
CA ASP A 204 -10.17 -3.69 -8.42
C ASP A 204 -9.77 -3.85 -6.95
N GLU A 205 -10.01 -2.84 -6.12
CA GLU A 205 -9.66 -2.83 -4.70
C GLU A 205 -10.84 -3.13 -3.77
N GLY A 206 -12.00 -3.51 -4.34
CA GLY A 206 -13.17 -3.94 -3.59
C GLY A 206 -14.09 -2.83 -3.11
N GLY A 207 -13.75 -1.55 -3.27
CA GLY A 207 -14.63 -0.41 -3.03
C GLY A 207 -15.66 -0.23 -4.15
N PHE A 208 -16.78 0.46 -3.86
CA PHE A 208 -17.81 0.74 -4.86
C PHE A 208 -17.31 1.75 -5.91
N ALA A 209 -17.84 1.64 -7.13
CA ALA A 209 -17.55 2.55 -8.24
C ALA A 209 -18.85 3.18 -8.78
N PRO A 210 -19.57 3.99 -7.98
CA PRO A 210 -20.82 4.63 -8.38
C PRO A 210 -20.58 5.88 -9.23
N GLN A 211 -21.55 6.23 -10.07
CA GLN A 211 -21.58 7.51 -10.79
C GLN A 211 -22.06 8.61 -9.82
N LEU A 212 -21.12 9.24 -9.10
CA LEU A 212 -21.37 10.36 -8.18
C LEU A 212 -20.98 11.67 -8.87
N ASP A 213 -21.61 12.77 -8.45
CA ASP A 213 -21.52 14.04 -9.16
C ASP A 213 -20.26 14.87 -8.82
N SER A 214 -19.66 14.64 -7.64
CA SER A 214 -18.50 15.42 -7.16
C SER A 214 -17.75 14.68 -6.05
N THR A 215 -16.56 15.22 -5.71
CA THR A 215 -15.77 14.81 -4.54
C THR A 215 -16.58 14.92 -3.25
N GLU A 216 -17.29 16.03 -3.05
CA GLU A 216 -18.13 16.25 -1.88
C GLU A 216 -19.32 15.29 -1.84
N ASP A 217 -19.92 14.97 -2.97
CA ASP A 217 -21.01 14.00 -3.03
C ASP A 217 -20.55 12.60 -2.57
N ALA A 218 -19.34 12.19 -2.93
CA ALA A 218 -18.74 10.95 -2.44
C ALA A 218 -18.54 10.97 -0.91
N ILE A 219 -18.02 12.07 -0.38
CA ILE A 219 -17.84 12.27 1.07
C ILE A 219 -19.18 12.23 1.80
N GLU A 220 -20.19 12.93 1.31
CA GLU A 220 -21.52 12.97 1.94
C GLU A 220 -22.20 11.59 1.92
N CYS A 221 -22.01 10.78 0.86
CA CYS A 221 -22.48 9.39 0.84
C CYS A 221 -21.83 8.56 1.96
N ILE A 222 -20.53 8.70 2.19
CA ILE A 222 -19.80 7.99 3.24
C ILE A 222 -20.27 8.45 4.62
N LEU A 223 -20.45 9.75 4.82
CA LEU A 223 -20.95 10.30 6.08
C LEU A 223 -22.38 9.84 6.39
N ALA A 224 -23.26 9.80 5.37
CA ALA A 224 -24.60 9.26 5.50
C ALA A 224 -24.58 7.76 5.86
N ALA A 225 -23.69 6.98 5.26
CA ALA A 225 -23.51 5.56 5.57
C ALA A 225 -22.95 5.35 6.99
N THR A 226 -21.98 6.16 7.41
CA THR A 226 -21.42 6.14 8.77
C THR A 226 -22.49 6.40 9.82
N LYS A 227 -23.33 7.40 9.59
CA LYS A 227 -24.48 7.70 10.46
C LYS A 227 -25.52 6.57 10.44
N ALA A 228 -25.83 6.01 9.29
CA ALA A 228 -26.80 4.91 9.14
C ALA A 228 -26.33 3.63 9.86
N ALA A 229 -25.03 3.38 9.89
CA ALA A 229 -24.40 2.28 10.65
C ALA A 229 -24.29 2.56 12.17
N GLY A 230 -24.68 3.75 12.63
CA GLY A 230 -24.68 4.10 14.07
C GLY A 230 -23.35 4.65 14.60
N TYR A 231 -22.39 4.96 13.73
CA TYR A 231 -21.09 5.50 14.12
C TYR A 231 -21.02 7.04 14.00
N LYS A 232 -20.06 7.64 14.71
CA LYS A 232 -19.86 9.08 14.76
C LYS A 232 -18.62 9.49 13.95
N ALA A 233 -18.84 10.15 12.82
CA ALA A 233 -17.77 10.76 12.03
C ALA A 233 -17.07 11.86 12.86
N GLY A 234 -15.75 11.99 12.72
CA GLY A 234 -14.91 12.92 13.47
C GLY A 234 -14.66 12.53 14.94
N LYS A 235 -15.15 11.34 15.37
CA LYS A 235 -14.88 10.78 16.72
C LYS A 235 -14.43 9.33 16.65
N GLN A 236 -15.21 8.48 15.99
CA GLN A 236 -14.94 7.06 15.84
C GLN A 236 -14.36 6.74 14.45
N ILE A 237 -14.94 7.39 13.44
CA ILE A 237 -14.58 7.20 12.03
C ILE A 237 -14.08 8.53 11.47
N TYR A 238 -12.94 8.48 10.82
CA TYR A 238 -12.36 9.59 10.08
C TYR A 238 -12.25 9.22 8.60
N LEU A 239 -11.95 10.20 7.77
CA LEU A 239 -11.79 10.03 6.32
C LEU A 239 -10.34 10.19 5.92
N ALA A 240 -9.95 9.46 4.88
CA ALA A 240 -8.70 9.66 4.17
C ALA A 240 -8.98 9.69 2.66
N LEU A 241 -8.17 10.43 1.92
CA LEU A 241 -8.26 10.56 0.48
C LEU A 241 -6.95 10.11 -0.16
N ASP A 242 -7.05 9.37 -1.26
CA ASP A 242 -5.98 9.26 -2.24
C ASP A 242 -6.41 10.08 -3.46
N VAL A 243 -5.66 11.14 -3.71
CA VAL A 243 -5.98 12.08 -4.78
C VAL A 243 -5.36 11.65 -6.10
N ALA A 244 -4.18 11.01 -6.05
CA ALA A 244 -3.38 10.63 -7.21
C ALA A 244 -3.25 11.79 -8.22
N SER A 245 -2.86 12.96 -7.73
CA SER A 245 -2.96 14.22 -8.48
C SER A 245 -2.07 14.29 -9.72
N SER A 246 -1.06 13.43 -9.83
CA SER A 246 -0.24 13.25 -11.04
C SER A 246 -1.08 12.84 -12.26
N GLU A 247 -2.20 12.13 -12.08
CA GLU A 247 -3.10 11.70 -13.16
C GLU A 247 -3.81 12.85 -13.87
N PHE A 248 -3.98 13.97 -13.19
CA PHE A 248 -4.64 15.14 -13.75
C PHE A 248 -3.77 16.41 -13.77
N TYR A 249 -2.45 16.28 -13.55
CA TYR A 249 -1.50 17.38 -13.69
C TYR A 249 -1.08 17.58 -15.14
N ASP A 250 -1.17 18.82 -15.63
CA ASP A 250 -0.69 19.23 -16.96
C ASP A 250 0.68 19.91 -16.83
N TYR A 251 1.74 19.16 -17.17
CA TYR A 251 3.12 19.63 -17.08
C TYR A 251 3.42 20.88 -17.93
N LYS A 252 2.73 21.04 -19.07
CA LYS A 252 2.94 22.19 -19.97
C LYS A 252 2.34 23.46 -19.39
N LYS A 253 1.16 23.33 -18.77
CA LYS A 253 0.42 24.46 -18.18
C LYS A 253 0.76 24.69 -16.72
N LYS A 254 1.42 23.72 -16.07
CA LYS A 254 1.66 23.68 -14.61
C LYS A 254 0.36 23.88 -13.83
N ARG A 255 -0.67 23.06 -14.16
CA ARG A 255 -2.01 23.14 -13.60
C ARG A 255 -2.58 21.76 -13.33
N TYR A 256 -3.34 21.64 -12.27
CA TYR A 256 -4.20 20.52 -11.97
C TYR A 256 -5.52 20.71 -12.72
N ILE A 257 -5.87 19.80 -13.61
CA ILE A 257 -7.04 19.91 -14.49
C ILE A 257 -8.01 18.81 -14.13
N PHE A 258 -9.16 19.13 -13.57
CA PHE A 258 -10.21 18.22 -13.18
C PHE A 258 -11.00 17.75 -14.39
N LYS A 259 -10.38 16.80 -15.15
CA LYS A 259 -10.86 16.38 -16.48
C LYS A 259 -12.15 15.59 -16.45
N LYS A 260 -12.38 14.84 -15.35
CA LYS A 260 -13.54 13.93 -15.22
C LYS A 260 -14.74 14.67 -14.65
N SER A 261 -14.57 15.64 -13.78
CA SER A 261 -15.63 16.40 -13.16
C SER A 261 -16.00 17.65 -13.97
N ASP A 262 -15.61 18.83 -13.56
CA ASP A 262 -16.10 20.10 -14.06
C ASP A 262 -15.16 20.82 -15.05
N GLY A 263 -14.00 20.24 -15.32
CA GLY A 263 -12.98 20.83 -16.19
C GLY A 263 -12.22 22.01 -15.58
N SER A 264 -12.37 22.27 -14.28
CA SER A 264 -11.66 23.32 -13.57
C SER A 264 -10.16 23.16 -13.65
N LYS A 265 -9.44 24.29 -13.56
CA LYS A 265 -7.97 24.36 -13.72
C LYS A 265 -7.39 25.10 -12.54
N MET A 266 -6.70 24.38 -11.67
CA MET A 266 -6.14 24.94 -10.45
C MET A 266 -4.62 25.08 -10.53
N SER A 267 -4.08 26.17 -10.00
CA SER A 267 -2.65 26.26 -9.66
C SER A 267 -2.35 25.46 -8.39
N ALA A 268 -1.07 25.29 -8.04
CA ALA A 268 -0.69 24.71 -6.77
C ALA A 268 -1.31 25.45 -5.57
N ASP A 269 -1.33 26.79 -5.59
CA ASP A 269 -1.95 27.57 -4.51
C ASP A 269 -3.46 27.34 -4.42
N GLN A 270 -4.14 27.20 -5.55
CA GLN A 270 -5.59 26.96 -5.58
C GLN A 270 -5.98 25.57 -5.10
N ILE A 271 -5.21 24.51 -5.50
CA ILE A 271 -5.50 23.16 -5.02
C ILE A 271 -5.17 23.00 -3.53
N VAL A 272 -4.14 23.68 -3.03
CA VAL A 272 -3.83 23.74 -1.58
C VAL A 272 -4.96 24.41 -0.81
N ALA A 273 -5.51 25.54 -1.32
CA ALA A 273 -6.65 26.19 -0.71
C ALA A 273 -7.91 25.32 -0.72
N PHE A 274 -8.14 24.56 -1.80
CA PHE A 274 -9.22 23.58 -1.89
C PHE A 274 -9.11 22.48 -0.81
N TYR A 275 -7.91 21.93 -0.58
CA TYR A 275 -7.72 20.94 0.51
C TYR A 275 -7.89 21.55 1.90
N ASP A 276 -7.46 22.81 2.11
CA ASP A 276 -7.66 23.52 3.37
C ASP A 276 -9.16 23.66 3.69
N GLU A 277 -9.96 24.05 2.69
CA GLU A 277 -11.42 24.15 2.82
C GLU A 277 -12.05 22.76 3.08
N LEU A 278 -11.69 21.76 2.28
CA LEU A 278 -12.25 20.42 2.36
C LEU A 278 -11.97 19.78 3.74
N THR A 279 -10.74 19.89 4.24
CA THR A 279 -10.33 19.33 5.54
C THR A 279 -10.84 20.15 6.73
N SER A 280 -11.25 21.39 6.53
CA SER A 280 -11.94 22.19 7.53
C SER A 280 -13.42 21.86 7.63
N LYS A 281 -14.03 21.44 6.54
CA LYS A 281 -15.47 21.10 6.45
C LYS A 281 -15.75 19.67 6.86
N TYR A 282 -14.86 18.72 6.56
CA TYR A 282 -15.05 17.30 6.74
C TYR A 282 -13.98 16.68 7.67
N PRO A 283 -14.27 15.57 8.34
CA PRO A 283 -13.30 14.92 9.24
C PRO A 283 -12.21 14.13 8.49
N ILE A 284 -11.56 14.79 7.54
CA ILE A 284 -10.46 14.25 6.74
C ILE A 284 -9.17 14.46 7.54
N ILE A 285 -8.45 13.37 7.81
CA ILE A 285 -7.21 13.39 8.59
C ILE A 285 -5.98 12.93 7.80
N SER A 286 -6.17 12.47 6.55
CA SER A 286 -5.07 12.03 5.70
C SER A 286 -5.37 12.33 4.23
N ILE A 287 -4.38 12.84 3.50
CA ILE A 287 -4.40 13.07 2.05
C ILE A 287 -3.13 12.43 1.47
N GLU A 288 -3.30 11.49 0.55
CA GLU A 288 -2.25 10.87 -0.22
C GLU A 288 -2.14 11.54 -1.59
N ASP A 289 -0.91 11.80 -2.03
CA ASP A 289 -0.55 12.40 -3.32
C ASP A 289 -1.40 13.61 -3.71
N GLY A 290 -1.49 14.56 -2.76
CA GLY A 290 -2.24 15.81 -2.95
C GLY A 290 -1.64 16.77 -3.98
N CYS A 291 -0.37 16.58 -4.37
CA CYS A 291 0.30 17.29 -5.45
C CYS A 291 1.03 16.30 -6.36
N ASP A 292 1.33 16.71 -7.59
CA ASP A 292 2.10 15.90 -8.56
C ASP A 292 3.47 15.48 -7.99
N GLU A 293 3.94 14.29 -8.33
CA GLU A 293 5.21 13.71 -7.83
C GLU A 293 6.45 14.58 -8.09
N ASN A 294 6.38 15.48 -9.06
CA ASN A 294 7.46 16.42 -9.41
C ASN A 294 7.20 17.86 -8.91
N ASP A 295 6.00 18.17 -8.42
CA ASP A 295 5.65 19.52 -7.91
C ASP A 295 6.05 19.68 -6.43
N TRP A 296 7.34 19.55 -6.14
CA TRP A 296 7.90 19.72 -4.78
C TRP A 296 7.57 21.07 -4.15
N ALA A 297 7.43 22.11 -4.96
CA ALA A 297 7.03 23.43 -4.48
C ALA A 297 5.55 23.46 -4.04
N GLY A 298 4.67 22.79 -4.79
CA GLY A 298 3.27 22.60 -4.41
C GLY A 298 3.14 21.77 -3.14
N TRP A 299 3.89 20.65 -3.04
CA TRP A 299 3.96 19.82 -1.85
C TRP A 299 4.42 20.60 -0.61
N LYS A 300 5.46 21.44 -0.74
CA LYS A 300 5.91 22.27 0.38
C LYS A 300 4.83 23.24 0.84
N LYS A 301 4.12 23.90 -0.09
CA LYS A 301 2.99 24.79 0.24
C LYS A 301 1.86 24.03 0.93
N LEU A 302 1.56 22.83 0.46
CA LEU A 302 0.54 21.96 1.06
C LEU A 302 0.93 21.60 2.50
N THR A 303 2.19 21.19 2.71
CA THR A 303 2.71 20.86 4.03
C THR A 303 2.67 22.03 4.99
N ASP A 304 3.11 23.22 4.55
CA ASP A 304 3.08 24.43 5.37
C ASP A 304 1.65 24.88 5.71
N LYS A 305 0.67 24.56 4.85
CA LYS A 305 -0.71 25.02 5.03
C LYS A 305 -1.53 24.13 5.96
N ILE A 306 -1.41 22.82 5.83
CA ILE A 306 -2.28 21.87 6.57
C ILE A 306 -1.55 20.71 7.24
N GLY A 307 -0.24 20.61 7.10
CA GLY A 307 0.54 19.46 7.60
C GLY A 307 0.60 19.34 9.13
N ASP A 308 0.24 20.38 9.87
CA ASP A 308 0.11 20.39 11.33
C ASP A 308 -1.14 19.64 11.84
N ARG A 309 -2.17 19.48 10.99
CA ARG A 309 -3.46 18.88 11.34
C ARG A 309 -3.91 17.73 10.44
N VAL A 310 -3.22 17.53 9.30
CA VAL A 310 -3.53 16.50 8.31
C VAL A 310 -2.27 15.70 7.99
N GLN A 311 -2.38 14.39 7.98
CA GLN A 311 -1.35 13.52 7.47
C GLN A 311 -1.25 13.68 5.94
N LEU A 312 -0.07 14.01 5.44
CA LEU A 312 0.22 14.18 4.03
C LEU A 312 1.14 13.05 3.57
N VAL A 313 0.56 12.07 2.87
CA VAL A 313 1.22 10.84 2.49
C VAL A 313 1.81 10.96 1.09
N GLY A 314 3.12 10.78 0.96
CA GLY A 314 3.78 10.66 -0.34
C GLY A 314 3.83 9.20 -0.79
N ASP A 315 3.11 8.86 -1.87
CA ASP A 315 3.21 7.61 -2.61
C ASP A 315 4.18 7.78 -3.78
N ASP A 316 3.74 8.34 -4.88
CA ASP A 316 4.58 8.58 -6.06
C ASP A 316 5.70 9.60 -5.77
N LEU A 317 5.51 10.48 -4.79
CA LEU A 317 6.53 11.41 -4.32
C LEU A 317 7.78 10.70 -3.77
N PHE A 318 7.60 9.59 -3.05
CA PHE A 318 8.68 8.90 -2.33
C PHE A 318 8.99 7.50 -2.87
N VAL A 319 8.06 6.84 -3.54
CA VAL A 319 8.16 5.49 -4.13
C VAL A 319 8.86 4.47 -3.22
N THR A 320 8.60 4.53 -1.90
CA THR A 320 9.25 3.68 -0.88
C THR A 320 10.79 3.79 -0.88
N ASN A 321 11.34 4.86 -1.43
CA ASN A 321 12.79 5.03 -1.63
C ASN A 321 13.37 6.01 -0.60
N THR A 322 14.34 5.53 0.17
CA THR A 322 15.01 6.33 1.23
C THR A 322 15.65 7.62 0.73
N LYS A 323 16.11 7.70 -0.53
CA LYS A 323 16.67 8.92 -1.11
C LYS A 323 15.62 10.02 -1.32
N PHE A 324 14.44 9.65 -1.83
CA PHE A 324 13.34 10.61 -2.00
C PHE A 324 12.73 10.98 -0.65
N LEU A 325 12.59 10.01 0.26
CA LEU A 325 12.13 10.29 1.62
C LEU A 325 13.09 11.24 2.34
N GLN A 326 14.41 11.02 2.26
CA GLN A 326 15.41 11.92 2.85
C GLN A 326 15.29 13.34 2.28
N ARG A 327 15.06 13.48 0.97
CA ARG A 327 14.80 14.80 0.39
C ARG A 327 13.56 15.45 0.99
N GLY A 328 12.47 14.69 1.20
CA GLY A 328 11.26 15.18 1.87
C GLY A 328 11.54 15.67 3.28
N ILE A 329 12.30 14.90 4.05
CA ILE A 329 12.72 15.24 5.41
C ILE A 329 13.56 16.52 5.40
N ASP A 330 14.57 16.61 4.56
CA ASP A 330 15.49 17.76 4.48
C ASP A 330 14.77 19.05 4.09
N THR A 331 13.69 18.94 3.31
CA THR A 331 12.90 20.10 2.84
C THR A 331 11.61 20.33 3.62
N ALA A 332 11.36 19.54 4.67
CA ALA A 332 10.11 19.53 5.44
C ALA A 332 8.87 19.45 4.52
N THR A 333 8.85 18.46 3.64
CA THR A 333 7.83 18.25 2.61
C THR A 333 7.11 16.92 2.85
N ALA A 334 5.77 16.93 2.92
CA ALA A 334 4.92 15.84 3.45
C ALA A 334 5.22 15.57 4.95
N ASN A 335 4.59 14.56 5.54
CA ASN A 335 4.82 14.11 6.91
C ASN A 335 4.55 12.60 7.09
N SER A 336 4.31 11.90 5.98
CA SER A 336 4.06 10.46 5.93
C SER A 336 4.54 9.86 4.62
N ILE A 337 4.92 8.58 4.65
CA ILE A 337 5.26 7.80 3.45
C ILE A 337 4.28 6.65 3.26
N LEU A 338 3.84 6.42 2.02
CA LEU A 338 3.21 5.17 1.64
C LEU A 338 4.30 4.13 1.33
N VAL A 339 4.18 2.94 1.89
CA VAL A 339 5.19 1.88 1.78
C VAL A 339 4.62 0.72 0.98
N LYS A 340 5.09 0.57 -0.24
CA LYS A 340 4.74 -0.51 -1.17
C LYS A 340 5.99 -1.38 -1.41
N VAL A 341 6.00 -2.59 -0.90
CA VAL A 341 7.17 -3.49 -0.95
C VAL A 341 7.76 -3.67 -2.35
N ASN A 342 6.92 -3.65 -3.39
CA ASN A 342 7.37 -3.84 -4.76
C ASN A 342 7.89 -2.56 -5.44
N GLN A 343 7.63 -1.36 -4.90
CA GLN A 343 8.19 -0.11 -5.44
C GLN A 343 9.70 -0.05 -5.23
N ILE A 344 10.20 -0.67 -4.16
CA ILE A 344 11.63 -0.74 -3.86
C ILE A 344 12.21 -2.14 -4.13
N GLY A 345 11.48 -3.22 -3.85
CA GLY A 345 11.75 -4.57 -4.33
C GLY A 345 12.60 -5.47 -3.44
N SER A 346 12.87 -5.13 -2.18
CA SER A 346 13.40 -6.02 -1.16
C SER A 346 12.81 -5.72 0.21
N LEU A 347 12.82 -6.70 1.11
CA LEU A 347 12.37 -6.53 2.49
C LEU A 347 13.28 -5.56 3.25
N THR A 348 14.59 -5.72 3.14
CA THR A 348 15.57 -4.86 3.83
C THR A 348 15.36 -3.39 3.47
N GLU A 349 15.31 -3.05 2.18
CA GLU A 349 15.09 -1.64 1.77
C GLU A 349 13.70 -1.12 2.18
N THR A 350 12.69 -2.00 2.24
CA THR A 350 11.36 -1.64 2.76
C THR A 350 11.42 -1.26 4.24
N LEU A 351 12.11 -2.06 5.05
CA LEU A 351 12.30 -1.79 6.48
C LEU A 351 13.12 -0.52 6.71
N ASP A 352 14.19 -0.30 5.92
CA ASP A 352 15.00 0.92 5.96
C ASP A 352 14.16 2.18 5.70
N ALA A 353 13.21 2.12 4.75
CA ALA A 353 12.33 3.24 4.46
C ALA A 353 11.38 3.55 5.63
N VAL A 354 10.80 2.51 6.27
CA VAL A 354 9.95 2.68 7.45
C VAL A 354 10.75 3.23 8.64
N GLU A 355 11.95 2.70 8.89
CA GLU A 355 12.80 3.17 9.97
C GLU A 355 13.19 4.64 9.76
N LEU A 356 13.64 5.00 8.54
CA LEU A 356 13.99 6.38 8.20
C LEU A 356 12.83 7.34 8.44
N ALA A 357 11.60 6.94 8.07
CA ALA A 357 10.40 7.72 8.36
C ALA A 357 10.23 7.93 9.86
N HIS A 358 10.25 6.85 10.65
CA HIS A 358 9.96 6.89 12.07
C HIS A 358 10.98 7.70 12.89
N ILE A 359 12.29 7.58 12.59
CA ILE A 359 13.32 8.35 13.32
C ILE A 359 13.28 9.84 13.00
N ASN A 360 12.61 10.23 11.90
CA ASN A 360 12.43 11.63 11.50
C ASN A 360 11.00 12.15 11.74
N ASN A 361 10.21 11.47 12.59
CA ASN A 361 8.83 11.83 12.93
C ASN A 361 7.84 11.84 11.74
N TYR A 362 8.15 11.15 10.66
CA TYR A 362 7.18 10.81 9.62
C TYR A 362 6.42 9.56 10.02
N THR A 363 5.13 9.52 9.70
CA THR A 363 4.37 8.28 9.78
C THR A 363 4.61 7.40 8.55
N ALA A 364 4.27 6.12 8.65
CA ALA A 364 4.34 5.18 7.54
C ALA A 364 3.02 4.42 7.40
N VAL A 365 2.58 4.21 6.17
CA VAL A 365 1.37 3.45 5.85
C VAL A 365 1.78 2.25 5.01
N LEU A 366 1.66 1.03 5.53
CA LEU A 366 1.89 -0.18 4.72
C LEU A 366 0.74 -0.33 3.71
N SER A 367 1.08 -0.52 2.44
CA SER A 367 0.09 -0.50 1.37
C SER A 367 0.16 -1.72 0.46
N HIS A 368 -1.02 -2.14 0.00
CA HIS A 368 -1.20 -3.05 -1.11
C HIS A 368 -0.89 -2.38 -2.46
N ARG A 369 -1.10 -3.14 -3.54
CA ARG A 369 -1.20 -2.61 -4.90
C ARG A 369 -2.56 -2.96 -5.50
N SER A 370 -2.89 -2.36 -6.65
CA SER A 370 -4.12 -2.67 -7.38
C SER A 370 -4.19 -4.13 -7.85
N GLY A 371 -3.07 -4.72 -8.26
CA GLY A 371 -2.93 -6.16 -8.50
C GLY A 371 -2.34 -6.88 -7.30
N GLU A 372 -3.15 -7.62 -6.57
CA GLU A 372 -2.77 -8.37 -5.38
C GLU A 372 -2.96 -9.86 -5.56
N THR A 373 -2.50 -10.62 -4.57
CA THR A 373 -2.74 -12.06 -4.42
C THR A 373 -3.30 -12.32 -3.02
N GLU A 374 -3.48 -13.59 -2.64
CA GLU A 374 -3.85 -13.98 -1.28
C GLU A 374 -2.70 -13.82 -0.28
N ASP A 375 -1.49 -13.46 -0.73
CA ASP A 375 -0.36 -13.20 0.16
C ASP A 375 -0.68 -12.08 1.14
N ALA A 376 -0.49 -12.34 2.43
CA ALA A 376 -0.82 -11.43 3.52
C ALA A 376 0.40 -10.79 4.18
N THR A 377 1.58 -10.88 3.58
CA THR A 377 2.86 -10.41 4.16
C THR A 377 2.80 -8.97 4.66
N ILE A 378 2.12 -8.07 3.92
CA ILE A 378 2.02 -6.67 4.34
C ILE A 378 1.27 -6.47 5.67
N ALA A 379 0.38 -7.40 6.05
CA ALA A 379 -0.27 -7.38 7.36
C ALA A 379 0.75 -7.68 8.48
N ASP A 380 1.58 -8.71 8.30
CA ASP A 380 2.66 -9.03 9.22
C ASP A 380 3.69 -7.87 9.30
N LEU A 381 4.05 -7.27 8.16
CA LEU A 381 4.98 -6.13 8.11
C LEU A 381 4.43 -4.90 8.84
N ALA A 382 3.12 -4.62 8.73
CA ALA A 382 2.51 -3.50 9.43
C ALA A 382 2.64 -3.64 10.95
N VAL A 383 2.47 -4.86 11.48
CA VAL A 383 2.65 -5.13 12.91
C VAL A 383 4.13 -5.22 13.28
N ALA A 384 4.97 -5.84 12.44
CA ALA A 384 6.41 -5.95 12.67
C ALA A 384 7.09 -4.59 12.85
N THR A 385 6.71 -3.62 12.03
CA THR A 385 7.27 -2.27 12.06
C THR A 385 6.59 -1.33 13.06
N ASN A 386 5.49 -1.77 13.70
CA ASN A 386 4.62 -0.90 14.51
C ASN A 386 4.24 0.40 13.80
N CYS A 387 4.03 0.36 12.46
CA CYS A 387 3.77 1.56 11.66
C CYS A 387 2.42 2.23 11.98
N GLY A 388 1.49 1.47 12.54
CA GLY A 388 0.20 1.98 13.04
C GLY A 388 -0.88 2.16 11.97
N GLN A 389 -0.57 2.00 10.67
CA GLN A 389 -1.53 2.19 9.58
C GLN A 389 -1.33 1.16 8.47
N ILE A 390 -2.44 0.76 7.82
CA ILE A 390 -2.44 -0.11 6.65
C ILE A 390 -3.49 0.31 5.63
N LYS A 391 -3.09 0.46 4.36
CA LYS A 391 -3.98 0.67 3.22
C LYS A 391 -4.03 -0.63 2.41
N THR A 392 -5.13 -1.38 2.49
CA THR A 392 -5.23 -2.69 1.84
C THR A 392 -6.58 -2.95 1.16
N GLY A 393 -7.16 -1.89 0.60
CA GLY A 393 -8.43 -1.94 -0.13
C GLY A 393 -9.65 -2.00 0.77
N SER A 394 -10.75 -2.52 0.25
CA SER A 394 -12.04 -2.56 0.90
C SER A 394 -12.32 -3.91 1.59
N LEU A 395 -13.57 -4.08 2.05
CA LEU A 395 -14.08 -5.24 2.79
C LEU A 395 -14.64 -6.33 1.85
N SER A 396 -14.26 -6.32 0.60
CA SER A 396 -14.64 -7.31 -0.42
C SER A 396 -13.45 -7.67 -1.28
N ARG A 397 -13.51 -8.79 -2.00
CA ARG A 397 -12.41 -9.47 -2.73
C ARG A 397 -11.41 -10.13 -1.78
N SER A 398 -11.14 -11.42 -1.98
CA SER A 398 -10.31 -12.22 -1.07
C SER A 398 -8.86 -11.76 -1.00
N ASP A 399 -8.34 -11.17 -2.08
CA ASP A 399 -7.02 -10.55 -2.14
C ASP A 399 -6.87 -9.36 -1.16
N ARG A 400 -7.98 -8.72 -0.77
CA ARG A 400 -8.01 -7.64 0.25
C ARG A 400 -8.30 -8.20 1.63
N THR A 401 -9.37 -8.99 1.76
CA THR A 401 -9.78 -9.53 3.06
C THR A 401 -8.77 -10.50 3.66
N ALA A 402 -7.89 -11.12 2.86
CA ALA A 402 -6.79 -11.95 3.36
C ALA A 402 -5.90 -11.20 4.35
N LYS A 403 -5.58 -9.91 4.09
CA LYS A 403 -4.74 -9.07 4.94
C LYS A 403 -5.47 -8.70 6.24
N TYR A 404 -6.76 -8.33 6.16
CA TYR A 404 -7.59 -8.07 7.34
C TYR A 404 -7.74 -9.31 8.22
N ASN A 405 -7.96 -10.47 7.62
CA ASN A 405 -8.06 -11.74 8.35
C ASN A 405 -6.74 -12.10 9.02
N GLN A 406 -5.59 -11.80 8.41
CA GLN A 406 -4.29 -12.00 9.04
C GLN A 406 -4.11 -11.08 10.25
N LEU A 407 -4.51 -9.83 10.17
CA LEU A 407 -4.46 -8.90 11.31
C LEU A 407 -5.36 -9.35 12.47
N LEU A 408 -6.54 -9.94 12.20
CA LEU A 408 -7.40 -10.55 13.24
C LEU A 408 -6.70 -11.73 13.93
N ARG A 409 -5.97 -12.58 13.17
CA ARG A 409 -5.18 -13.69 13.77
C ARG A 409 -4.06 -13.16 14.65
N ILE A 410 -3.37 -12.11 14.19
CA ILE A 410 -2.29 -11.47 14.95
C ILE A 410 -2.86 -10.81 16.23
N GLU A 411 -4.01 -10.12 16.15
CA GLU A 411 -4.67 -9.57 17.33
C GLU A 411 -5.02 -10.63 18.35
N GLN A 412 -5.57 -11.76 17.89
CA GLN A 412 -5.88 -12.91 18.76
C GLN A 412 -4.63 -13.51 19.39
N GLU A 413 -3.54 -13.63 18.65
CA GLU A 413 -2.27 -14.17 19.17
C GLU A 413 -1.62 -13.24 20.19
N LEU A 414 -1.69 -11.93 20.00
CA LEU A 414 -1.17 -10.93 20.94
C LEU A 414 -2.02 -10.82 22.21
N GLY A 415 -3.34 -11.10 22.13
CA GLY A 415 -4.25 -10.98 23.26
C GLY A 415 -4.18 -9.61 23.92
N ASP A 416 -4.07 -9.58 25.24
CA ASP A 416 -4.00 -8.33 26.02
C ASP A 416 -2.76 -7.45 25.75
N SER A 417 -1.76 -8.00 25.05
CA SER A 417 -0.57 -7.24 24.64
C SER A 417 -0.79 -6.42 23.36
N ALA A 418 -1.90 -6.64 22.65
CA ALA A 418 -2.23 -5.91 21.43
C ALA A 418 -2.48 -4.43 21.74
N VAL A 419 -1.86 -3.56 20.95
CA VAL A 419 -2.11 -2.11 20.99
C VAL A 419 -2.74 -1.73 19.66
N TYR A 420 -3.85 -1.02 19.67
CA TYR A 420 -4.50 -0.58 18.44
C TYR A 420 -4.22 0.91 18.19
N GLY A 421 -3.95 1.25 16.96
CA GLY A 421 -3.82 2.63 16.49
C GLY A 421 -2.36 3.06 16.55
N GLY A 422 -1.54 3.32 16.95
CA GLY A 422 -0.13 3.75 16.90
C GLY A 422 0.03 5.20 16.47
N ARG A 423 1.02 5.45 15.61
CA ARG A 423 1.42 6.79 15.16
C ARG A 423 0.50 7.24 14.02
N ILE A 424 -0.47 8.10 14.33
CA ILE A 424 -1.34 8.77 13.35
C ILE A 424 -1.49 10.24 13.75
#